data_80c508c241b34442fad07646d0bcba00
#
_entry.id   80c508c241b34442fad07646d0bcba00
#
_cell.length_a   1.000
_cell.length_b   1.000
_cell.length_c   1.000
_cell.angle_alpha   90.00
_cell.angle_beta   90.00
_cell.angle_gamma   90.00
#
_symmetry.space_group_name_H-M   'P 1'
#
loop_
_entity.id
_entity.type
_entity.pdbx_description
1 polymer ?
#
loop_
_entity_poly.entity_id
_entity_poly.type
_entity_poly.pdbx_seq_one_letter_code
_entity_poly.pdbx_strand_id
1 'polypeptide(L)'
;MIIVMKPGIPAEEELRVKSLMEGKGFQIHESRGANFTLFGVVGDTAAFDMNQLRVYDCIDKVMRVQEPYKRANRMFHPEDSIVDVCGVKVGGKRITVMAGPCSVETRDQIIGVAEDVKQMGAAILRGGAFKPRTSPYSFQGLKETGLDLLKEAKAVTGLPIITEIMSADKIERFVEDVDVIQVGARNMQNFELLKELGKTDKPILLKRGLSATIEEWLMSAEYIMAGGNDNVILCERGIRTFENYTRNTLDLSAVPAVKKLSHLPVVVDPSHAAGMWWMVEPLAKAAVAVGADGLIIEVHNDPEHALCDGAQSLKPERFGRLMQDLQVIAGAVGREL
;
A
#
# COMPACT_ATOMS: atom_id res chain seq x y z
N MET A 1 -7.96 25.53 -4.63
CA MET A 1 -6.98 25.59 -5.73
C MET A 1 -6.58 27.04 -5.94
N ILE A 2 -5.34 27.31 -6.33
CA ILE A 2 -4.86 28.67 -6.64
C ILE A 2 -4.41 28.71 -8.11
N ILE A 3 -4.89 29.71 -8.85
CA ILE A 3 -4.46 30.01 -10.21
C ILE A 3 -3.64 31.30 -10.14
N VAL A 4 -2.42 31.27 -10.63
CA VAL A 4 -1.51 32.45 -10.74
C VAL A 4 -1.56 32.92 -12.18
N MET A 5 -1.96 34.17 -12.39
CA MET A 5 -2.00 34.77 -13.71
C MET A 5 -0.65 35.37 -14.05
N LYS A 6 -0.26 35.34 -15.32
CA LYS A 6 0.98 36.03 -15.78
C LYS A 6 0.86 37.56 -15.59
N PRO A 7 1.96 38.25 -15.33
CA PRO A 7 1.94 39.70 -15.22
C PRO A 7 1.64 40.36 -16.59
N GLY A 8 0.89 41.46 -16.55
CA GLY A 8 0.66 42.29 -17.75
C GLY A 8 -0.31 41.71 -18.78
N ILE A 9 -1.11 40.68 -18.41
CA ILE A 9 -2.15 40.14 -19.31
C ILE A 9 -3.34 41.13 -19.43
N PRO A 10 -4.07 41.10 -20.55
CA PRO A 10 -5.31 41.85 -20.70
C PRO A 10 -6.37 41.43 -19.67
N ALA A 11 -7.14 42.40 -19.16
CA ALA A 11 -8.22 42.16 -18.23
C ALA A 11 -9.30 41.18 -18.77
N GLU A 12 -9.45 41.14 -20.09
CA GLU A 12 -10.38 40.19 -20.76
C GLU A 12 -9.95 38.73 -20.56
N GLU A 13 -8.66 38.43 -20.56
CA GLU A 13 -8.15 37.08 -20.31
C GLU A 13 -8.33 36.66 -18.83
N GLU A 14 -8.12 37.58 -17.88
CA GLU A 14 -8.44 37.33 -16.46
C GLU A 14 -9.93 37.02 -16.29
N LEU A 15 -10.80 37.84 -16.91
CA LEU A 15 -12.24 37.65 -16.85
C LEU A 15 -12.68 36.31 -17.47
N ARG A 16 -12.04 35.92 -18.56
CA ARG A 16 -12.29 34.64 -19.24
C ARG A 16 -12.02 33.44 -18.34
N VAL A 17 -10.85 33.44 -17.67
CA VAL A 17 -10.50 32.35 -16.72
C VAL A 17 -11.44 32.33 -15.52
N LYS A 18 -11.79 33.51 -14.99
CA LYS A 18 -12.75 33.65 -13.89
C LYS A 18 -14.12 33.09 -14.27
N SER A 19 -14.67 33.51 -15.40
CA SER A 19 -15.98 33.04 -15.89
C SER A 19 -16.00 31.55 -16.19
N LEU A 20 -14.88 30.99 -16.68
CA LEU A 20 -14.73 29.56 -16.88
C LEU A 20 -14.90 28.78 -15.57
N MET A 21 -14.26 29.25 -14.50
CA MET A 21 -14.30 28.59 -13.19
C MET A 21 -15.68 28.76 -12.52
N GLU A 22 -16.27 29.95 -12.60
CA GLU A 22 -17.61 30.22 -12.09
C GLU A 22 -18.67 29.39 -12.83
N GLY A 23 -18.54 29.25 -14.16
CA GLY A 23 -19.41 28.39 -14.99
C GLY A 23 -19.33 26.89 -14.64
N LYS A 24 -18.26 26.47 -13.97
CA LYS A 24 -18.11 25.11 -13.41
C LYS A 24 -18.60 25.00 -11.95
N GLY A 25 -19.19 26.05 -11.40
CA GLY A 25 -19.78 26.05 -10.05
C GLY A 25 -18.79 26.40 -8.94
N PHE A 26 -17.59 26.90 -9.26
CA PHE A 26 -16.65 27.35 -8.25
C PHE A 26 -16.83 28.82 -7.91
N GLN A 27 -16.50 29.19 -6.67
CA GLN A 27 -16.37 30.60 -6.29
C GLN A 27 -14.92 31.06 -6.46
N ILE A 28 -14.73 32.31 -6.88
CA ILE A 28 -13.40 32.90 -7.09
C ILE A 28 -13.18 34.04 -6.10
N HIS A 29 -12.11 33.91 -5.32
CA HIS A 29 -11.52 34.98 -4.55
C HIS A 29 -10.32 35.56 -5.31
N GLU A 30 -10.45 36.81 -5.77
CA GLU A 30 -9.40 37.50 -6.48
C GLU A 30 -8.49 38.24 -5.49
N SER A 31 -7.17 38.09 -5.64
CA SER A 31 -6.14 38.83 -4.93
C SER A 31 -5.18 39.43 -5.91
N ARG A 32 -5.04 40.78 -5.92
CA ARG A 32 -4.13 41.51 -6.80
C ARG A 32 -2.90 41.93 -5.99
N GLY A 33 -1.76 41.37 -6.37
CA GLY A 33 -0.46 41.79 -5.88
C GLY A 33 0.17 42.85 -6.83
N ALA A 34 1.35 43.32 -6.44
CA ALA A 34 2.08 44.33 -7.24
C ALA A 34 2.50 43.79 -8.63
N ASN A 35 2.75 42.49 -8.75
CA ASN A 35 3.31 41.88 -9.98
C ASN A 35 2.44 40.79 -10.59
N PHE A 36 1.42 40.29 -9.91
CA PHE A 36 0.55 39.22 -10.43
C PHE A 36 -0.82 39.19 -9.76
N THR A 37 -1.81 38.66 -10.47
CA THR A 37 -3.15 38.42 -10.00
C THR A 37 -3.25 36.93 -9.58
N LEU A 38 -3.85 36.66 -8.42
CA LEU A 38 -4.14 35.32 -7.93
C LEU A 38 -5.64 35.09 -7.90
N PHE A 39 -6.10 33.96 -8.40
CA PHE A 39 -7.45 33.48 -8.21
C PHE A 39 -7.47 32.31 -7.21
N GLY A 40 -7.99 32.54 -6.01
CA GLY A 40 -8.33 31.52 -5.05
C GLY A 40 -9.66 30.85 -5.45
N VAL A 41 -9.59 29.62 -5.96
CA VAL A 41 -10.77 28.85 -6.35
C VAL A 41 -11.31 28.10 -5.14
N VAL A 42 -12.51 28.44 -4.72
CA VAL A 42 -13.21 27.88 -3.57
C VAL A 42 -14.30 26.93 -4.06
N GLY A 43 -14.34 25.74 -3.47
CA GLY A 43 -15.27 24.66 -3.80
C GLY A 43 -14.54 23.31 -3.84
N ASP A 44 -15.27 22.26 -4.20
CA ASP A 44 -14.68 20.92 -4.35
C ASP A 44 -13.88 20.81 -5.66
N THR A 45 -12.61 21.20 -5.59
CA THR A 45 -11.71 21.16 -6.75
C THR A 45 -10.99 19.82 -6.93
N ALA A 46 -11.26 18.80 -6.10
CA ALA A 46 -10.53 17.52 -6.13
C ALA A 46 -10.69 16.78 -7.47
N ALA A 47 -11.88 16.76 -8.01
CA ALA A 47 -12.20 16.12 -9.30
C ALA A 47 -11.86 17.00 -10.52
N PHE A 48 -11.43 18.25 -10.32
CA PHE A 48 -11.14 19.14 -11.43
C PHE A 48 -9.75 18.83 -12.02
N ASP A 49 -9.72 18.56 -13.33
CA ASP A 49 -8.46 18.35 -14.04
C ASP A 49 -7.75 19.71 -14.31
N MET A 50 -6.67 19.96 -13.57
CA MET A 50 -5.86 21.18 -13.69
C MET A 50 -5.19 21.35 -15.08
N ASN A 51 -5.04 20.26 -15.85
CA ASN A 51 -4.46 20.35 -17.19
C ASN A 51 -5.35 21.17 -18.13
N GLN A 52 -6.67 21.22 -17.85
CA GLN A 52 -7.59 22.09 -18.60
C GLN A 52 -7.24 23.59 -18.48
N LEU A 53 -6.56 23.99 -17.40
CA LEU A 53 -6.12 25.38 -17.21
C LEU A 53 -4.74 25.65 -17.80
N ARG A 54 -3.90 24.63 -17.93
CA ARG A 54 -2.53 24.79 -18.47
C ARG A 54 -2.47 25.12 -19.96
N VAL A 55 -3.60 24.95 -20.66
CA VAL A 55 -3.70 25.34 -22.10
C VAL A 55 -3.90 26.84 -22.30
N TYR A 56 -4.16 27.60 -21.23
CA TYR A 56 -4.34 29.04 -21.29
C TYR A 56 -3.01 29.78 -21.12
N ASP A 57 -2.53 30.45 -22.16
CA ASP A 57 -1.26 31.17 -22.13
C ASP A 57 -1.19 32.28 -21.08
N CYS A 58 -2.33 32.79 -20.65
CA CYS A 58 -2.45 33.83 -19.61
C CYS A 58 -2.19 33.31 -18.19
N ILE A 59 -2.14 31.98 -18.00
CA ILE A 59 -1.88 31.36 -16.70
C ILE A 59 -0.39 31.05 -16.56
N ASP A 60 0.22 31.50 -15.46
CA ASP A 60 1.60 31.18 -15.10
C ASP A 60 1.68 29.84 -14.39
N LYS A 61 0.82 29.66 -13.37
CA LYS A 61 0.85 28.45 -12.53
C LYS A 61 -0.51 28.12 -11.96
N VAL A 62 -0.81 26.82 -11.86
CA VAL A 62 -1.97 26.28 -11.13
C VAL A 62 -1.46 25.39 -10.00
N MET A 63 -1.95 25.63 -8.78
CA MET A 63 -1.54 24.88 -7.59
C MET A 63 -2.76 24.36 -6.83
N ARG A 64 -2.73 23.10 -6.42
CA ARG A 64 -3.67 22.60 -5.41
C ARG A 64 -3.24 23.03 -4.01
N VAL A 65 -4.20 23.45 -3.22
CA VAL A 65 -3.98 23.76 -1.80
C VAL A 65 -4.32 22.55 -0.93
N GLN A 66 -5.15 21.65 -1.45
CA GLN A 66 -5.55 20.41 -0.78
C GLN A 66 -5.07 19.21 -1.59
N GLU A 67 -4.80 18.11 -0.90
CA GLU A 67 -4.46 16.85 -1.54
C GLU A 67 -5.61 16.35 -2.44
N PRO A 68 -5.28 15.65 -3.55
CA PRO A 68 -6.30 15.19 -4.51
C PRO A 68 -7.15 14.01 -4.01
N TYR A 69 -6.74 13.35 -2.91
CA TYR A 69 -7.48 12.27 -2.24
C TYR A 69 -8.22 12.83 -1.02
N LYS A 70 -9.41 12.30 -0.72
CA LYS A 70 -10.28 12.76 0.36
C LYS A 70 -10.44 11.70 1.46
N ARG A 71 -10.94 10.52 1.10
CA ARG A 71 -11.22 9.45 2.08
C ARG A 71 -9.92 8.95 2.72
N ALA A 72 -8.85 8.83 1.96
CA ALA A 72 -7.53 8.46 2.46
C ALA A 72 -6.80 9.61 3.20
N ASN A 73 -7.34 10.82 3.21
CA ASN A 73 -6.67 12.00 3.75
C ASN A 73 -6.93 12.17 5.25
N ARG A 74 -5.87 12.32 6.03
CA ARG A 74 -5.94 12.56 7.48
C ARG A 74 -6.76 13.81 7.87
N MET A 75 -6.83 14.82 7.01
CA MET A 75 -7.67 16.01 7.29
C MET A 75 -9.16 15.69 7.38
N PHE A 76 -9.63 14.66 6.64
CA PHE A 76 -11.02 14.21 6.67
C PHE A 76 -11.27 13.09 7.69
N HIS A 77 -10.21 12.38 8.08
CA HIS A 77 -10.24 11.35 9.12
C HIS A 77 -9.01 11.52 10.03
N PRO A 78 -9.09 12.36 11.07
CA PRO A 78 -7.93 12.73 11.91
C PRO A 78 -7.33 11.59 12.72
N GLU A 79 -8.15 10.61 13.11
CA GLU A 79 -7.72 9.46 13.92
C GLU A 79 -7.14 8.35 13.06
N ASP A 80 -6.20 7.57 13.62
CA ASP A 80 -5.64 6.40 12.92
C ASP A 80 -6.71 5.34 12.69
N SER A 81 -6.78 4.82 11.48
CA SER A 81 -7.63 3.67 11.16
C SER A 81 -7.02 2.37 11.67
N ILE A 82 -7.88 1.50 12.15
CA ILE A 82 -7.53 0.14 12.57
C ILE A 82 -8.36 -0.83 11.73
N VAL A 83 -7.68 -1.64 10.92
CA VAL A 83 -8.33 -2.66 10.09
C VAL A 83 -8.42 -3.97 10.85
N ASP A 84 -9.63 -4.50 10.97
CA ASP A 84 -9.87 -5.82 11.59
C ASP A 84 -9.74 -6.94 10.57
N VAL A 85 -8.90 -7.91 10.88
CA VAL A 85 -8.71 -9.13 10.10
C VAL A 85 -9.05 -10.34 10.97
N CYS A 86 -10.32 -10.72 11.00
CA CYS A 86 -10.80 -11.85 11.82
C CYS A 86 -10.36 -11.74 13.30
N GLY A 87 -10.44 -10.55 13.88
CA GLY A 87 -10.02 -10.26 15.26
C GLY A 87 -8.57 -9.81 15.43
N VAL A 88 -7.72 -9.95 14.39
CA VAL A 88 -6.38 -9.38 14.36
C VAL A 88 -6.46 -7.92 13.91
N LYS A 89 -5.99 -6.99 14.75
CA LYS A 89 -6.02 -5.56 14.46
C LYS A 89 -4.75 -5.13 13.75
N VAL A 90 -4.87 -4.56 12.55
CA VAL A 90 -3.76 -3.95 11.83
C VAL A 90 -3.86 -2.43 11.98
N GLY A 91 -2.86 -1.82 12.59
CA GLY A 91 -2.89 -0.44 13.06
C GLY A 91 -3.02 -0.34 14.59
N GLY A 92 -3.03 0.89 15.13
CA GLY A 92 -3.10 1.12 16.56
C GLY A 92 -1.79 0.81 17.29
N LYS A 93 -1.86 0.32 18.52
CA LYS A 93 -0.69 0.16 19.40
C LYS A 93 0.13 -1.10 19.08
N ARG A 94 -0.51 -2.17 18.63
CA ARG A 94 0.15 -3.44 18.34
C ARG A 94 0.69 -3.48 16.91
N ILE A 95 1.91 -3.98 16.76
CA ILE A 95 2.55 -4.24 15.47
C ILE A 95 2.13 -5.62 14.98
N THR A 96 1.54 -5.70 13.80
CA THR A 96 1.05 -6.96 13.23
C THR A 96 2.09 -7.55 12.30
N VAL A 97 2.53 -8.79 12.56
CA VAL A 97 3.47 -9.49 11.69
C VAL A 97 2.74 -10.54 10.87
N MET A 98 2.84 -10.40 9.54
CA MET A 98 2.36 -11.34 8.54
C MET A 98 3.55 -12.14 8.03
N ALA A 99 3.53 -13.47 8.15
CA ALA A 99 4.66 -14.29 7.76
C ALA A 99 4.22 -15.57 7.04
N GLY A 100 5.08 -16.12 6.19
CA GLY A 100 4.86 -17.35 5.43
C GLY A 100 5.62 -17.36 4.11
N PRO A 101 5.46 -18.39 3.27
CA PRO A 101 6.28 -18.56 2.07
C PRO A 101 5.92 -17.56 0.97
N CYS A 102 6.88 -17.23 0.10
CA CYS A 102 6.61 -16.45 -1.11
C CYS A 102 5.49 -17.09 -1.92
N SER A 103 5.57 -18.37 -2.12
CA SER A 103 4.66 -19.18 -2.91
C SER A 103 4.18 -20.41 -2.13
N VAL A 104 2.91 -20.76 -2.31
CA VAL A 104 2.41 -22.08 -1.91
C VAL A 104 2.92 -23.08 -2.94
N GLU A 105 3.68 -24.09 -2.48
CA GLU A 105 4.36 -25.06 -3.36
C GLU A 105 3.86 -26.48 -3.16
N THR A 106 3.71 -26.90 -1.92
CA THR A 106 3.16 -28.19 -1.54
C THR A 106 2.33 -28.06 -0.28
N ARG A 107 1.49 -29.07 0.00
CA ARG A 107 0.72 -29.15 1.24
C ARG A 107 1.61 -29.14 2.47
N ASP A 108 2.64 -29.99 2.48
CA ASP A 108 3.52 -30.15 3.65
C ASP A 108 4.35 -28.87 3.88
N GLN A 109 4.77 -28.18 2.82
CA GLN A 109 5.47 -26.89 2.92
C GLN A 109 4.59 -25.84 3.59
N ILE A 110 3.36 -25.62 3.08
CA ILE A 110 2.53 -24.51 3.59
C ILE A 110 2.04 -24.78 5.01
N ILE A 111 1.68 -26.02 5.35
CA ILE A 111 1.25 -26.37 6.71
C ILE A 111 2.39 -26.26 7.69
N GLY A 112 3.55 -26.86 7.37
CA GLY A 112 4.72 -26.79 8.26
C GLY A 112 5.18 -25.35 8.50
N VAL A 113 5.30 -24.53 7.44
CA VAL A 113 5.64 -23.12 7.61
C VAL A 113 4.58 -22.36 8.40
N ALA A 114 3.29 -22.65 8.21
CA ALA A 114 2.20 -21.99 8.95
C ALA A 114 2.24 -22.31 10.45
N GLU A 115 2.52 -23.56 10.83
CA GLU A 115 2.71 -23.95 12.22
C GLU A 115 3.92 -23.28 12.86
N ASP A 116 5.06 -23.25 12.15
CA ASP A 116 6.30 -22.61 12.60
C ASP A 116 6.09 -21.12 12.85
N VAL A 117 5.55 -20.37 11.86
CA VAL A 117 5.38 -18.93 12.01
C VAL A 117 4.34 -18.57 13.08
N LYS A 118 3.28 -19.37 13.24
CA LYS A 118 2.31 -19.23 14.34
C LYS A 118 2.99 -19.36 15.68
N GLN A 119 3.76 -20.44 15.88
CA GLN A 119 4.48 -20.70 17.14
C GLN A 119 5.45 -19.55 17.49
N MET A 120 6.01 -18.91 16.47
CA MET A 120 6.93 -17.79 16.62
C MET A 120 6.25 -16.42 16.72
N GLY A 121 4.90 -16.35 16.71
CA GLY A 121 4.14 -15.15 17.00
C GLY A 121 3.66 -14.36 15.77
N ALA A 122 3.69 -14.93 14.56
CA ALA A 122 3.00 -14.33 13.43
C ALA A 122 1.48 -14.31 13.68
N ALA A 123 0.84 -13.21 13.28
CA ALA A 123 -0.60 -13.00 13.46
C ALA A 123 -1.42 -13.36 12.22
N ILE A 124 -0.82 -13.34 11.04
CA ILE A 124 -1.46 -13.62 9.75
C ILE A 124 -0.51 -14.47 8.91
N LEU A 125 -1.04 -15.53 8.27
CA LEU A 125 -0.29 -16.35 7.33
C LEU A 125 -0.31 -15.70 5.93
N ARG A 126 0.87 -15.40 5.37
CA ARG A 126 0.99 -14.98 3.98
C ARG A 126 1.45 -16.14 3.09
N GLY A 127 0.92 -16.21 1.89
CA GLY A 127 1.35 -17.18 0.89
C GLY A 127 0.79 -16.83 -0.49
N GLY A 128 1.61 -16.91 -1.54
CA GLY A 128 1.16 -16.63 -2.91
C GLY A 128 0.57 -17.88 -3.56
N ALA A 129 -0.74 -17.91 -3.81
CA ALA A 129 -1.39 -18.94 -4.61
C ALA A 129 -1.18 -18.70 -6.12
N PHE A 130 -1.22 -17.44 -6.53
CA PHE A 130 -0.94 -16.96 -7.88
C PHE A 130 0.36 -16.15 -7.89
N LYS A 131 1.15 -16.22 -8.96
CA LYS A 131 2.45 -15.53 -9.05
C LYS A 131 2.55 -14.71 -10.34
N PRO A 132 2.65 -13.35 -10.22
CA PRO A 132 2.93 -12.48 -11.35
C PRO A 132 4.41 -12.61 -11.75
N ARG A 133 4.69 -13.35 -12.82
CA ARG A 133 6.08 -13.58 -13.27
C ARG A 133 6.39 -12.79 -14.52
N THR A 134 7.59 -12.23 -14.59
CA THR A 134 8.10 -11.56 -15.79
C THR A 134 8.34 -12.56 -16.91
N SER A 135 8.81 -13.77 -16.57
CA SER A 135 8.98 -14.85 -17.55
C SER A 135 7.78 -15.80 -17.52
N PRO A 136 7.19 -16.14 -18.68
CA PRO A 136 6.10 -17.11 -18.77
C PRO A 136 6.54 -18.54 -18.44
N TYR A 137 7.83 -18.81 -18.44
CA TYR A 137 8.41 -20.14 -18.14
C TYR A 137 8.67 -20.35 -16.65
N SER A 138 8.58 -19.31 -15.84
CA SER A 138 8.74 -19.41 -14.38
C SER A 138 7.49 -20.01 -13.74
N PHE A 139 7.63 -20.56 -12.53
CA PHE A 139 6.51 -21.08 -11.75
C PHE A 139 5.43 -20.01 -11.54
N GLN A 140 4.19 -20.31 -11.98
CA GLN A 140 3.07 -19.38 -11.99
C GLN A 140 2.19 -19.46 -10.72
N GLY A 141 2.59 -20.26 -9.74
CA GLY A 141 1.77 -20.61 -8.56
C GLY A 141 0.84 -21.79 -8.82
N LEU A 142 0.34 -22.38 -7.74
CA LEU A 142 -0.62 -23.49 -7.78
C LEU A 142 -2.04 -23.03 -8.10
N LYS A 143 -2.26 -21.74 -8.20
CA LYS A 143 -3.56 -21.12 -8.53
C LYS A 143 -4.67 -21.54 -7.54
N GLU A 144 -5.79 -22.05 -8.04
CA GLU A 144 -6.93 -22.46 -7.21
C GLU A 144 -6.54 -23.51 -6.15
N THR A 145 -5.71 -24.50 -6.53
CA THR A 145 -5.18 -25.48 -5.58
C THR A 145 -4.37 -24.81 -4.46
N GLY A 146 -3.64 -23.73 -4.79
CA GLY A 146 -2.90 -22.97 -3.77
C GLY A 146 -3.83 -22.26 -2.77
N LEU A 147 -5.01 -21.79 -3.21
CA LEU A 147 -6.03 -21.24 -2.30
C LEU A 147 -6.59 -22.34 -1.39
N ASP A 148 -6.88 -23.53 -1.93
CA ASP A 148 -7.38 -24.63 -1.12
C ASP A 148 -6.36 -25.06 -0.05
N LEU A 149 -5.08 -25.11 -0.39
CA LEU A 149 -4.01 -25.40 0.57
C LEU A 149 -3.83 -24.30 1.64
N LEU A 150 -4.01 -23.03 1.28
CA LEU A 150 -4.04 -21.94 2.27
C LEU A 150 -5.21 -22.06 3.24
N LYS A 151 -6.40 -22.44 2.75
CA LYS A 151 -7.57 -22.71 3.61
C LYS A 151 -7.31 -23.87 4.57
N GLU A 152 -6.66 -24.92 4.10
CA GLU A 152 -6.25 -26.04 4.95
C GLU A 152 -5.27 -25.59 6.03
N ALA A 153 -4.24 -24.82 5.68
CA ALA A 153 -3.29 -24.26 6.63
C ALA A 153 -3.97 -23.34 7.67
N LYS A 154 -4.96 -22.54 7.23
CA LYS A 154 -5.81 -21.74 8.12
C LYS A 154 -6.61 -22.64 9.08
N ALA A 155 -7.21 -23.71 8.59
CA ALA A 155 -7.98 -24.64 9.43
C ALA A 155 -7.11 -25.31 10.52
N VAL A 156 -5.87 -25.67 10.18
CA VAL A 156 -4.91 -26.29 11.11
C VAL A 156 -4.39 -25.27 12.14
N THR A 157 -4.06 -24.05 11.69
CA THR A 157 -3.37 -23.07 12.54
C THR A 157 -4.30 -22.04 13.18
N GLY A 158 -5.46 -21.77 12.60
CA GLY A 158 -6.33 -20.67 12.99
C GLY A 158 -5.81 -19.28 12.56
N LEU A 159 -4.68 -19.18 11.85
CA LEU A 159 -4.19 -17.91 11.33
C LEU A 159 -5.07 -17.41 10.18
N PRO A 160 -5.52 -16.14 10.19
CA PRO A 160 -6.08 -15.52 9.00
C PRO A 160 -5.08 -15.59 7.84
N ILE A 161 -5.58 -15.64 6.60
CA ILE A 161 -4.73 -15.75 5.41
C ILE A 161 -4.77 -14.51 4.55
N ILE A 162 -3.58 -14.14 4.02
CA ILE A 162 -3.40 -13.11 3.02
C ILE A 162 -2.74 -13.67 1.77
N THR A 163 -3.32 -13.42 0.61
CA THR A 163 -2.76 -13.83 -0.69
C THR A 163 -3.05 -12.82 -1.79
N GLU A 164 -2.21 -12.82 -2.83
CA GLU A 164 -2.27 -11.84 -3.92
C GLU A 164 -3.30 -12.20 -4.98
N ILE A 165 -4.20 -11.24 -5.29
CA ILE A 165 -5.13 -11.34 -6.41
C ILE A 165 -4.48 -10.81 -7.70
N MET A 166 -4.75 -11.49 -8.82
CA MET A 166 -4.17 -11.13 -10.12
C MET A 166 -5.14 -10.36 -11.03
N SER A 167 -6.43 -10.66 -10.94
CA SER A 167 -7.45 -10.14 -11.85
C SER A 167 -8.84 -10.14 -11.21
N ALA A 168 -9.73 -9.31 -11.75
CA ALA A 168 -11.06 -9.09 -11.19
C ALA A 168 -11.99 -10.32 -11.29
N ASP A 169 -11.77 -11.22 -12.25
CA ASP A 169 -12.54 -12.45 -12.40
C ASP A 169 -12.39 -13.44 -11.22
N LYS A 170 -11.43 -13.20 -10.33
CA LYS A 170 -11.19 -14.01 -9.13
C LYS A 170 -11.80 -13.43 -7.85
N ILE A 171 -12.40 -12.24 -7.90
CA ILE A 171 -12.83 -11.54 -6.69
C ILE A 171 -13.85 -12.35 -5.89
N GLU A 172 -14.84 -12.96 -6.51
CA GLU A 172 -15.84 -13.77 -5.81
C GLU A 172 -15.19 -14.87 -4.99
N ARG A 173 -14.26 -15.61 -5.59
CA ARG A 173 -13.51 -16.68 -4.93
C ARG A 173 -12.64 -16.15 -3.78
N PHE A 174 -11.98 -15.01 -3.96
CA PHE A 174 -11.15 -14.39 -2.93
C PHE A 174 -11.99 -13.85 -1.76
N VAL A 175 -13.15 -13.29 -2.03
CA VAL A 175 -14.09 -12.83 -0.98
C VAL A 175 -14.56 -14.01 -0.13
N GLU A 176 -14.80 -15.17 -0.72
CA GLU A 176 -15.20 -16.37 0.01
C GLU A 176 -14.05 -16.96 0.85
N ASP A 177 -12.87 -17.11 0.26
CA ASP A 177 -11.81 -17.97 0.80
C ASP A 177 -10.72 -17.23 1.58
N VAL A 178 -10.53 -15.91 1.35
CA VAL A 178 -9.36 -15.16 1.82
C VAL A 178 -9.78 -14.10 2.86
N ASP A 179 -8.93 -13.84 3.85
CA ASP A 179 -9.23 -12.87 4.90
C ASP A 179 -8.69 -11.46 4.57
N VAL A 180 -7.56 -11.40 3.88
CA VAL A 180 -6.98 -10.14 3.35
C VAL A 180 -6.61 -10.35 1.89
N ILE A 181 -7.11 -9.51 1.01
CA ILE A 181 -6.76 -9.55 -0.41
C ILE A 181 -5.55 -8.65 -0.64
N GLN A 182 -4.43 -9.22 -1.07
CA GLN A 182 -3.26 -8.43 -1.42
C GLN A 182 -3.34 -7.96 -2.88
N VAL A 183 -3.18 -6.67 -3.10
CA VAL A 183 -2.92 -6.07 -4.42
C VAL A 183 -1.42 -5.88 -4.58
N GLY A 184 -0.83 -6.62 -5.50
CA GLY A 184 0.61 -6.56 -5.78
C GLY A 184 1.04 -5.21 -6.38
N ALA A 185 2.33 -4.88 -6.23
CA ALA A 185 2.90 -3.62 -6.71
C ALA A 185 2.66 -3.35 -8.20
N ARG A 186 2.61 -4.40 -9.02
CA ARG A 186 2.33 -4.29 -10.47
C ARG A 186 0.87 -3.95 -10.77
N ASN A 187 -0.05 -4.22 -9.83
CA ASN A 187 -1.49 -3.96 -9.93
C ASN A 187 -1.93 -2.71 -9.13
N MET A 188 -1.00 -1.96 -8.53
CA MET A 188 -1.34 -0.74 -7.77
C MET A 188 -2.16 0.25 -8.61
N GLN A 189 -1.88 0.37 -9.90
CA GLN A 189 -2.56 1.25 -10.83
C GLN A 189 -3.55 0.53 -11.75
N ASN A 190 -3.91 -0.72 -11.45
CA ASN A 190 -4.99 -1.42 -12.13
C ASN A 190 -6.33 -0.91 -11.57
N PHE A 191 -6.73 0.28 -11.97
CA PHE A 191 -7.89 0.97 -11.41
C PHE A 191 -9.20 0.20 -11.59
N GLU A 192 -9.33 -0.60 -12.63
CA GLU A 192 -10.51 -1.46 -12.81
C GLU A 192 -10.57 -2.54 -11.71
N LEU A 193 -9.43 -3.19 -11.40
CA LEU A 193 -9.35 -4.11 -10.28
C LEU A 193 -9.65 -3.40 -8.94
N LEU A 194 -9.08 -2.20 -8.73
CA LEU A 194 -9.27 -1.45 -7.47
C LEU A 194 -10.72 -1.04 -7.27
N LYS A 195 -11.43 -0.62 -8.33
CA LYS A 195 -12.87 -0.31 -8.27
C LYS A 195 -13.71 -1.51 -7.85
N GLU A 196 -13.42 -2.69 -8.42
CA GLU A 196 -14.16 -3.91 -8.08
C GLU A 196 -13.85 -4.35 -6.63
N LEU A 197 -12.60 -4.27 -6.18
CA LEU A 197 -12.23 -4.53 -4.79
C LEU A 197 -12.88 -3.53 -3.81
N GLY A 198 -13.08 -2.29 -4.25
CA GLY A 198 -13.78 -1.26 -3.49
C GLY A 198 -15.26 -1.58 -3.20
N LYS A 199 -15.88 -2.49 -3.96
CA LYS A 199 -17.26 -2.96 -3.75
C LYS A 199 -17.36 -4.09 -2.73
N THR A 200 -16.23 -4.61 -2.24
CA THR A 200 -16.17 -5.69 -1.25
C THR A 200 -15.93 -5.13 0.15
N ASP A 201 -16.22 -5.92 1.19
CA ASP A 201 -15.94 -5.57 2.58
C ASP A 201 -14.61 -6.18 3.08
N LYS A 202 -13.87 -6.86 2.19
CA LYS A 202 -12.62 -7.53 2.58
C LYS A 202 -11.50 -6.52 2.82
N PRO A 203 -10.68 -6.70 3.86
CA PRO A 203 -9.44 -5.97 4.02
C PRO A 203 -8.54 -6.09 2.78
N ILE A 204 -8.03 -4.95 2.31
CA ILE A 204 -7.16 -4.89 1.13
C ILE A 204 -5.78 -4.42 1.55
N LEU A 205 -4.74 -5.24 1.34
CA LEU A 205 -3.36 -4.80 1.48
C LEU A 205 -2.85 -4.31 0.12
N LEU A 206 -2.64 -3.01 0.00
CA LEU A 206 -2.23 -2.34 -1.23
C LEU A 206 -0.72 -2.08 -1.23
N LYS A 207 0.04 -2.85 -2.00
CA LYS A 207 1.49 -2.66 -2.16
C LYS A 207 1.79 -1.45 -3.04
N ARG A 208 2.75 -0.62 -2.61
CA ARG A 208 3.27 0.51 -3.38
C ARG A 208 3.89 0.03 -4.69
N GLY A 209 3.58 0.71 -5.78
CA GLY A 209 4.19 0.46 -7.09
C GLY A 209 5.69 0.75 -7.10
N LEU A 210 6.42 0.07 -7.97
CA LEU A 210 7.90 0.11 -8.00
C LEU A 210 8.49 1.51 -8.28
N SER A 211 7.73 2.40 -8.91
CA SER A 211 8.15 3.78 -9.22
C SER A 211 7.06 4.78 -8.84
N ALA A 212 6.17 4.39 -7.91
CA ALA A 212 5.04 5.21 -7.50
C ALA A 212 5.45 6.23 -6.43
N THR A 213 4.98 7.47 -6.61
CA THR A 213 5.03 8.50 -5.57
C THR A 213 4.08 8.14 -4.43
N ILE A 214 4.22 8.81 -3.28
CA ILE A 214 3.29 8.66 -2.15
C ILE A 214 1.88 9.12 -2.58
N GLU A 215 1.77 10.20 -3.35
CA GLU A 215 0.48 10.70 -3.85
C GLU A 215 -0.22 9.67 -4.73
N GLU A 216 0.48 9.07 -5.72
CA GLU A 216 -0.08 8.02 -6.58
C GLU A 216 -0.54 6.80 -5.77
N TRP A 217 0.21 6.45 -4.72
CA TRP A 217 -0.15 5.33 -3.84
C TRP A 217 -1.42 5.64 -3.03
N LEU A 218 -1.53 6.85 -2.46
CA LEU A 218 -2.73 7.29 -1.74
C LEU A 218 -3.94 7.47 -2.67
N MET A 219 -3.74 7.93 -3.92
CA MET A 219 -4.78 7.95 -4.94
C MET A 219 -5.28 6.56 -5.30
N SER A 220 -4.41 5.56 -5.32
CA SER A 220 -4.81 4.16 -5.53
C SER A 220 -5.64 3.62 -4.36
N ALA A 221 -5.28 3.98 -3.12
CA ALA A 221 -6.11 3.68 -1.94
C ALA A 221 -7.48 4.37 -2.03
N GLU A 222 -7.51 5.64 -2.46
CA GLU A 222 -8.75 6.40 -2.68
C GLU A 222 -9.71 5.71 -3.66
N TYR A 223 -9.20 5.06 -4.72
CA TYR A 223 -10.04 4.28 -5.66
C TYR A 223 -10.80 3.14 -4.96
N ILE A 224 -10.14 2.42 -4.06
CA ILE A 224 -10.77 1.36 -3.26
C ILE A 224 -11.80 1.96 -2.30
N MET A 225 -11.42 2.99 -1.57
CA MET A 225 -12.26 3.63 -0.56
C MET A 225 -13.48 4.33 -1.18
N ALA A 226 -13.34 4.93 -2.36
CA ALA A 226 -14.45 5.54 -3.10
C ALA A 226 -15.51 4.51 -3.53
N GLY A 227 -15.15 3.24 -3.67
CA GLY A 227 -16.07 2.13 -3.89
C GLY A 227 -16.89 1.73 -2.67
N GLY A 228 -16.50 2.19 -1.47
CA GLY A 228 -17.16 1.90 -0.19
C GLY A 228 -16.32 1.10 0.80
N ASN A 229 -15.18 0.56 0.39
CA ASN A 229 -14.31 -0.25 1.23
C ASN A 229 -13.23 0.61 1.92
N ASP A 230 -13.42 0.90 3.20
CA ASP A 230 -12.46 1.66 4.01
C ASP A 230 -11.40 0.76 4.69
N ASN A 231 -11.44 -0.57 4.51
CA ASN A 231 -10.51 -1.52 5.11
C ASN A 231 -9.22 -1.64 4.30
N VAL A 232 -8.50 -0.55 4.12
CA VAL A 232 -7.27 -0.50 3.32
C VAL A 232 -6.04 -0.45 4.22
N ILE A 233 -5.07 -1.31 3.93
CA ILE A 233 -3.75 -1.39 4.57
C ILE A 233 -2.71 -1.04 3.50
N LEU A 234 -1.89 -0.05 3.74
CA LEU A 234 -0.81 0.32 2.84
C LEU A 234 0.43 -0.54 3.10
N CYS A 235 1.17 -0.92 2.04
CA CYS A 235 2.38 -1.72 2.18
C CYS A 235 3.54 -1.12 1.38
N GLU A 236 4.52 -0.55 2.08
CA GLU A 236 5.82 -0.15 1.50
C GLU A 236 6.66 -1.41 1.25
N ARG A 237 7.23 -1.53 0.04
CA ARG A 237 7.97 -2.74 -0.38
C ARG A 237 9.23 -2.45 -1.19
N GLY A 238 9.70 -1.21 -1.13
CA GLY A 238 10.82 -0.72 -1.90
C GLY A 238 10.43 -0.16 -3.27
N ILE A 239 11.18 0.83 -3.69
CA ILE A 239 11.04 1.51 -4.97
C ILE A 239 12.31 1.33 -5.82
N ARG A 240 12.18 1.43 -7.12
CA ARG A 240 13.31 1.47 -8.05
C ARG A 240 14.02 2.81 -7.93
N THR A 241 15.32 2.75 -7.73
CA THR A 241 16.22 3.91 -7.74
C THR A 241 17.39 3.64 -8.68
N PHE A 242 18.38 4.51 -8.70
CA PHE A 242 19.64 4.28 -9.41
C PHE A 242 20.49 3.17 -8.77
N GLU A 243 20.26 2.85 -7.48
CA GLU A 243 20.98 1.80 -6.77
C GLU A 243 20.50 0.40 -7.22
N ASN A 244 21.41 -0.51 -7.46
CA ASN A 244 21.13 -1.84 -7.99
C ASN A 244 21.68 -3.00 -7.15
N TYR A 245 22.32 -2.71 -6.02
CA TYR A 245 22.80 -3.73 -5.09
C TYR A 245 21.65 -4.51 -4.47
N THR A 246 20.60 -3.83 -4.06
CA THR A 246 19.36 -4.45 -3.60
C THR A 246 18.34 -4.55 -4.74
N ARG A 247 17.38 -5.46 -4.61
CA ARG A 247 16.30 -5.62 -5.59
C ARG A 247 15.50 -4.32 -5.77
N ASN A 248 15.24 -3.60 -4.67
CA ASN A 248 14.66 -2.26 -4.62
C ASN A 248 15.22 -1.53 -3.40
N THR A 249 15.16 -0.21 -3.41
CA THR A 249 15.50 0.62 -2.24
C THR A 249 14.29 0.71 -1.32
N LEU A 250 14.40 0.22 -0.08
CA LEU A 250 13.35 0.35 0.92
C LEU A 250 13.23 1.81 1.35
N ASP A 251 12.08 2.43 1.08
CA ASP A 251 11.80 3.82 1.46
C ASP A 251 11.14 3.88 2.84
N LEU A 252 11.95 3.81 3.89
CA LEU A 252 11.46 3.93 5.26
C LEU A 252 10.93 5.33 5.58
N SER A 253 11.35 6.37 4.85
CA SER A 253 10.83 7.72 5.02
C SER A 253 9.36 7.86 4.59
N ALA A 254 8.89 6.95 3.72
CA ALA A 254 7.48 6.89 3.36
C ALA A 254 6.56 6.57 4.55
N VAL A 255 7.02 5.84 5.57
CA VAL A 255 6.20 5.49 6.73
C VAL A 255 5.73 6.73 7.48
N PRO A 256 6.60 7.59 8.04
CA PRO A 256 6.15 8.81 8.73
C PRO A 256 5.48 9.82 7.80
N ALA A 257 5.87 9.88 6.51
CA ALA A 257 5.23 10.75 5.54
C ALA A 257 3.77 10.35 5.30
N VAL A 258 3.50 9.08 5.06
CA VAL A 258 2.13 8.55 4.89
C VAL A 258 1.33 8.74 6.16
N LYS A 259 1.89 8.45 7.35
CA LYS A 259 1.18 8.66 8.62
C LYS A 259 0.83 10.12 8.89
N LYS A 260 1.55 11.08 8.31
CA LYS A 260 1.19 12.50 8.34
C LYS A 260 0.07 12.86 7.35
N LEU A 261 0.06 12.25 6.18
CA LEU A 261 -0.86 12.57 5.08
C LEU A 261 -2.16 11.77 5.15
N SER A 262 -2.11 10.55 5.70
CA SER A 262 -3.20 9.59 5.73
C SER A 262 -3.38 8.99 7.13
N HIS A 263 -4.57 8.45 7.37
CA HIS A 263 -4.93 7.73 8.59
C HIS A 263 -4.79 6.20 8.45
N LEU A 264 -4.50 5.72 7.23
CA LEU A 264 -4.43 4.29 6.93
C LEU A 264 -3.20 3.64 7.57
N PRO A 265 -3.30 2.39 8.06
CA PRO A 265 -2.17 1.67 8.61
C PRO A 265 -1.12 1.36 7.53
N VAL A 266 0.15 1.41 7.91
CA VAL A 266 1.30 1.19 7.02
C VAL A 266 2.08 -0.04 7.46
N VAL A 267 2.14 -1.05 6.59
CA VAL A 267 2.94 -2.27 6.72
C VAL A 267 4.19 -2.14 5.85
N VAL A 268 5.28 -2.77 6.26
CA VAL A 268 6.54 -2.78 5.50
C VAL A 268 6.91 -4.20 5.10
N ASP A 269 7.35 -4.38 3.86
CA ASP A 269 7.83 -5.62 3.27
C ASP A 269 9.34 -5.55 3.01
N PRO A 270 10.19 -5.91 3.96
CA PRO A 270 11.63 -5.89 3.80
C PRO A 270 12.14 -6.98 2.86
N SER A 271 11.41 -8.11 2.75
CA SER A 271 11.79 -9.23 1.90
C SER A 271 11.81 -8.85 0.43
N HIS A 272 10.71 -8.26 -0.08
CA HIS A 272 10.63 -7.81 -1.48
C HIS A 272 11.42 -6.52 -1.75
N ALA A 273 11.72 -5.73 -0.73
CA ALA A 273 12.58 -4.57 -0.89
C ALA A 273 14.03 -5.00 -1.13
N ALA A 274 14.62 -5.72 -0.20
CA ALA A 274 16.03 -6.10 -0.26
C ALA A 274 16.32 -7.17 -1.32
N GLY A 275 15.47 -8.20 -1.43
CA GLY A 275 15.74 -9.37 -2.27
C GLY A 275 16.82 -10.31 -1.72
N MET A 276 17.25 -10.12 -0.47
CA MET A 276 18.32 -10.86 0.20
C MET A 276 17.94 -11.13 1.65
N TRP A 277 17.91 -12.40 2.06
CA TRP A 277 17.47 -12.82 3.39
C TRP A 277 18.20 -12.14 4.56
N TRP A 278 19.51 -11.91 4.45
CA TRP A 278 20.31 -11.32 5.52
C TRP A 278 20.03 -9.84 5.79
N MET A 279 19.41 -9.15 4.82
CA MET A 279 18.97 -7.77 5.00
C MET A 279 17.55 -7.65 5.60
N VAL A 280 16.76 -8.72 5.59
CA VAL A 280 15.38 -8.68 6.09
C VAL A 280 15.34 -8.30 7.56
N GLU A 281 16.21 -8.87 8.38
CA GLU A 281 16.26 -8.63 9.82
C GLU A 281 16.57 -7.15 10.15
N PRO A 282 17.68 -6.53 9.70
CA PRO A 282 17.97 -5.13 10.01
C PRO A 282 16.90 -4.18 9.44
N LEU A 283 16.34 -4.45 8.28
CA LEU A 283 15.30 -3.61 7.67
C LEU A 283 13.96 -3.74 8.40
N ALA A 284 13.59 -4.93 8.88
CA ALA A 284 12.40 -5.14 9.70
C ALA A 284 12.48 -4.37 11.03
N LYS A 285 13.65 -4.41 11.69
CA LYS A 285 13.92 -3.65 12.93
C LYS A 285 13.81 -2.14 12.69
N ALA A 286 14.39 -1.65 11.61
CA ALA A 286 14.31 -0.24 11.23
C ALA A 286 12.87 0.19 10.89
N ALA A 287 12.08 -0.67 10.23
CA ALA A 287 10.68 -0.41 9.91
C ALA A 287 9.82 -0.24 11.18
N VAL A 288 10.03 -1.08 12.19
CA VAL A 288 9.36 -0.93 13.49
C VAL A 288 9.79 0.35 14.18
N ALA A 289 11.09 0.64 14.19
CA ALA A 289 11.64 1.84 14.83
C ALA A 289 11.11 3.15 14.20
N VAL A 290 10.85 3.18 12.89
CA VAL A 290 10.31 4.37 12.19
C VAL A 290 8.79 4.51 12.30
N GLY A 291 8.09 3.52 12.90
CA GLY A 291 6.67 3.59 13.22
C GLY A 291 5.72 2.80 12.30
N ALA A 292 6.21 1.78 11.60
CA ALA A 292 5.36 0.88 10.83
C ALA A 292 4.31 0.19 11.73
N ASP A 293 3.09 -0.01 11.22
CA ASP A 293 2.00 -0.68 11.93
C ASP A 293 2.05 -2.20 11.78
N GLY A 294 2.89 -2.70 10.90
CA GLY A 294 3.12 -4.13 10.73
C GLY A 294 4.26 -4.42 9.77
N LEU A 295 4.55 -5.71 9.66
CA LEU A 295 5.53 -6.26 8.74
C LEU A 295 4.91 -7.41 7.94
N ILE A 296 5.35 -7.57 6.68
CA ILE A 296 5.06 -8.76 5.90
C ILE A 296 6.39 -9.39 5.46
N ILE A 297 6.66 -10.63 5.90
CA ILE A 297 7.98 -11.27 5.82
C ILE A 297 7.85 -12.62 5.12
N GLU A 298 8.77 -12.92 4.23
CA GLU A 298 8.87 -14.24 3.60
C GLU A 298 9.66 -15.21 4.47
N VAL A 299 9.01 -16.33 4.81
CA VAL A 299 9.57 -17.44 5.59
C VAL A 299 9.38 -18.74 4.81
N HIS A 300 10.43 -19.51 4.68
CA HIS A 300 10.41 -20.79 3.98
C HIS A 300 11.25 -21.82 4.74
N ASN A 301 10.75 -23.05 4.88
CA ASN A 301 11.48 -24.12 5.57
C ASN A 301 12.72 -24.62 4.81
N ASP A 302 12.68 -24.52 3.48
CA ASP A 302 13.81 -24.89 2.60
C ASP A 302 14.04 -23.85 1.49
N PRO A 303 14.60 -22.66 1.80
CA PRO A 303 14.78 -21.58 0.83
C PRO A 303 15.66 -21.94 -0.36
N GLU A 304 16.55 -22.91 -0.21
CA GLU A 304 17.52 -23.33 -1.25
C GLU A 304 16.81 -24.05 -2.41
N HIS A 305 15.70 -24.74 -2.14
CA HIS A 305 14.88 -25.45 -3.13
C HIS A 305 13.54 -24.76 -3.42
N ALA A 306 13.31 -23.54 -2.90
CA ALA A 306 12.09 -22.80 -3.13
C ALA A 306 11.86 -22.52 -4.62
N LEU A 307 10.64 -22.75 -5.09
CA LEU A 307 10.23 -22.47 -6.48
C LEU A 307 10.14 -20.97 -6.79
N CYS A 308 10.10 -20.13 -5.74
CA CYS A 308 9.99 -18.67 -5.86
C CYS A 308 10.70 -17.95 -4.73
N ASP A 309 11.55 -16.97 -5.09
CA ASP A 309 12.14 -15.96 -4.20
C ASP A 309 12.84 -16.51 -2.92
N GLY A 310 13.46 -17.71 -2.99
CA GLY A 310 14.17 -18.32 -1.87
C GLY A 310 15.30 -17.45 -1.31
N ALA A 311 16.01 -16.70 -2.18
CA ALA A 311 17.11 -15.83 -1.78
C ALA A 311 16.74 -14.73 -0.77
N GLN A 312 15.45 -14.35 -0.68
CA GLN A 312 14.95 -13.33 0.25
C GLN A 312 14.13 -13.90 1.41
N SER A 313 13.94 -15.22 1.47
CA SER A 313 13.16 -15.90 2.50
C SER A 313 14.01 -16.22 3.72
N LEU A 314 13.47 -15.97 4.91
CA LEU A 314 14.06 -16.41 6.17
C LEU A 314 13.75 -17.88 6.43
N LYS A 315 14.69 -18.61 7.05
CA LYS A 315 14.38 -19.89 7.70
C LYS A 315 13.57 -19.63 8.99
N PRO A 316 12.69 -20.56 9.42
CA PRO A 316 11.87 -20.38 10.61
C PRO A 316 12.66 -19.95 11.85
N GLU A 317 13.80 -20.56 12.14
CA GLU A 317 14.60 -20.24 13.32
C GLU A 317 15.14 -18.79 13.30
N ARG A 318 15.40 -18.24 12.10
CA ARG A 318 15.82 -16.84 11.96
C ARG A 318 14.62 -15.91 12.17
N PHE A 319 13.45 -16.30 11.65
CA PHE A 319 12.23 -15.55 11.89
C PHE A 319 11.89 -15.51 13.39
N GLY A 320 12.01 -16.62 14.11
CA GLY A 320 11.77 -16.66 15.55
C GLY A 320 12.71 -15.73 16.35
N ARG A 321 14.00 -15.68 15.99
CA ARG A 321 14.95 -14.71 16.59
C ARG A 321 14.58 -13.27 16.27
N LEU A 322 14.22 -12.99 15.02
CA LEU A 322 13.75 -11.67 14.62
C LEU A 322 12.54 -11.23 15.45
N MET A 323 11.56 -12.08 15.68
CA MET A 323 10.37 -11.76 16.49
C MET A 323 10.75 -11.37 17.93
N GLN A 324 11.72 -12.03 18.54
CA GLN A 324 12.24 -11.66 19.88
C GLN A 324 12.88 -10.26 19.87
N ASP A 325 13.70 -9.97 18.87
CA ASP A 325 14.34 -8.65 18.73
C ASP A 325 13.30 -7.54 18.46
N LEU A 326 12.28 -7.84 17.63
CA LEU A 326 11.20 -6.89 17.33
C LEU A 326 10.39 -6.54 18.57
N GLN A 327 10.20 -7.47 19.50
CA GLN A 327 9.50 -7.20 20.76
C GLN A 327 10.24 -6.13 21.59
N VAL A 328 11.57 -6.21 21.63
CA VAL A 328 12.40 -5.22 22.33
C VAL A 328 12.29 -3.85 21.68
N ILE A 329 12.38 -3.78 20.35
CA ILE A 329 12.30 -2.53 19.61
C ILE A 329 10.90 -1.92 19.70
N ALA A 330 9.84 -2.73 19.60
CA ALA A 330 8.46 -2.28 19.77
C ALA A 330 8.28 -1.61 21.13
N GLY A 331 8.76 -2.24 22.21
CA GLY A 331 8.74 -1.64 23.55
C GLY A 331 9.50 -0.31 23.63
N ALA A 332 10.65 -0.20 22.99
CA ALA A 332 11.46 1.02 22.97
C ALA A 332 10.76 2.20 22.28
N VAL A 333 9.87 1.94 21.31
CA VAL A 333 9.08 2.97 20.61
C VAL A 333 7.64 3.09 21.15
N GLY A 334 7.34 2.51 22.31
CA GLY A 334 6.03 2.60 22.95
C GLY A 334 4.93 1.76 22.29
N ARG A 335 5.32 0.75 21.51
CA ARG A 335 4.41 -0.18 20.83
C ARG A 335 4.47 -1.59 21.45
N GLU A 336 3.58 -2.44 21.00
CA GLU A 336 3.50 -3.86 21.40
C GLU A 336 3.62 -4.74 20.15
N LEU A 337 4.15 -5.96 20.31
CA LEU A 337 4.23 -6.96 19.24
C LEU A 337 3.21 -8.07 19.47
#